data_10a71634f7bdb4b32f4df34de9c5e56b
#
_entry.id   10a71634f7bdb4b32f4df34de9c5e56b
#
_cell.length_a   1.000
_cell.length_b   1.000
_cell.length_c   1.000
_cell.angle_alpha   90.00
_cell.angle_beta   90.00
_cell.angle_gamma   90.00
#
_symmetry.space_group_name_H-M   'P 1'
#
loop_
_entity.id
_entity.type
_entity.pdbx_description
1 polymer ?
#
loop_
_entity_poly.entity_id
_entity_poly.type
_entity_poly.pdbx_seq_one_letter_code
_entity_poly.pdbx_strand_id
1 'polypeptide(L)'
;MHSYDYWLILGVALLVLVPAPWLGRFYYRIMEGEHTTLGRLLGPVERTCYRLVAIDPTRQQGWQAYLGAVIAFNLAGLALLFGLLMLQGILPLNPQQLPGLEWTLAFNTAASFVTNTNWQAYSGEASLSYLSQMGGLTVQNFVSAATGLAVLAALCRGIARRSSTTVGNFWVDLTRATLYGLLPLCLVFALVLVWQGVPQTFSNYVPALTVQGAEQLIPLGPVASQIAIKQLGTNGGGFFGVNSAHPFENPTALSNLFELAAILSIPAALVFMFGHYVKDLRQSRAILATMLILLALGTGVALWAEYQPNPQLLYQLATIEPSLEGKEARFGTTATTLWAVVTTAASNGSVNGMHDSLSPLSGMVAMVNMMLGEVIFGGVGAGLYGMLLFVLTAVFLAGLMIGRTPEYLGKKLQAREVRLLVVSLLVMPLAALVPAAVAALLPGTPAALANPGAHGFSELLYGYVSAAANNGSAFGGFSANTNVHNLLLAAAMLTGRFGYIVPVIALAGCLAAKKPAPVGIDSFPTHGPLFVTLLTLTILLVGGLTFLPALALGPIADQLTRAF
;
A
#
# COMPACT_ATOMS: atom_id res chain seq x y z
N MET A 1 17.04 -2.25 -22.96
CA MET A 1 17.21 -3.02 -21.72
C MET A 1 18.48 -3.86 -21.81
N HIS A 2 19.30 -3.85 -20.78
CA HIS A 2 20.51 -4.66 -20.66
C HIS A 2 20.20 -6.05 -20.08
N SER A 3 21.12 -7.01 -20.18
CA SER A 3 20.93 -8.35 -19.58
C SER A 3 20.67 -8.31 -18.07
N TYR A 4 21.27 -7.37 -17.37
CA TYR A 4 21.06 -7.12 -15.92
C TYR A 4 19.59 -6.81 -15.58
N ASP A 5 18.87 -6.10 -16.43
CA ASP A 5 17.47 -5.71 -16.21
C ASP A 5 16.53 -6.93 -16.13
N TYR A 6 16.76 -7.90 -17.00
CA TYR A 6 16.00 -9.17 -16.97
C TYR A 6 16.28 -9.99 -15.72
N TRP A 7 17.55 -9.99 -15.25
CA TRP A 7 17.92 -10.68 -14.00
C TRP A 7 17.30 -10.01 -12.77
N LEU A 8 17.18 -8.67 -12.76
CA LEU A 8 16.48 -7.96 -11.70
C LEU A 8 15.00 -8.37 -11.62
N ILE A 9 14.28 -8.31 -12.75
CA ILE A 9 12.85 -8.68 -12.81
C ILE A 9 12.66 -10.14 -12.40
N LEU A 10 13.47 -11.05 -12.93
CA LEU A 10 13.43 -12.47 -12.57
C LEU A 10 13.75 -12.69 -11.10
N GLY A 11 14.77 -12.01 -10.56
CA GLY A 11 15.16 -12.08 -9.16
C GLY A 11 14.04 -11.66 -8.22
N VAL A 12 13.38 -10.54 -8.49
CA VAL A 12 12.20 -10.10 -7.72
C VAL A 12 11.09 -11.15 -7.80
N ALA A 13 10.76 -11.63 -9.00
CA ALA A 13 9.73 -12.64 -9.18
C ALA A 13 10.02 -13.94 -8.40
N LEU A 14 11.25 -14.44 -8.44
CA LEU A 14 11.65 -15.65 -7.71
C LEU A 14 11.60 -15.44 -6.19
N LEU A 15 12.14 -14.32 -5.69
CA LEU A 15 12.15 -14.00 -4.26
C LEU A 15 10.75 -13.84 -3.68
N VAL A 16 9.78 -13.43 -4.49
CA VAL A 16 8.38 -13.25 -4.08
C VAL A 16 7.58 -14.55 -4.23
N LEU A 17 7.59 -15.15 -5.42
CA LEU A 17 6.66 -16.23 -5.75
C LEU A 17 7.06 -17.58 -5.16
N VAL A 18 8.36 -17.84 -5.01
CA VAL A 18 8.83 -19.13 -4.46
C VAL A 18 8.42 -19.28 -2.99
N PRO A 19 8.67 -18.33 -2.07
CA PRO A 19 8.30 -18.49 -0.67
C PRO A 19 6.79 -18.27 -0.39
N ALA A 20 6.05 -17.61 -1.30
CA ALA A 20 4.65 -17.20 -1.07
C ALA A 20 3.72 -18.33 -0.57
N PRO A 21 3.74 -19.57 -1.11
CA PRO A 21 2.86 -20.63 -0.63
C PRO A 21 3.14 -21.04 0.83
N TRP A 22 4.42 -21.15 1.22
CA TRP A 22 4.82 -21.51 2.59
C TRP A 22 4.52 -20.39 3.57
N LEU A 23 4.82 -19.15 3.17
CA LEU A 23 4.54 -17.96 3.97
C LEU A 23 3.01 -17.76 4.13
N GLY A 24 2.22 -18.03 3.09
CA GLY A 24 0.76 -17.99 3.18
C GLY A 24 0.17 -19.02 4.13
N ARG A 25 0.71 -20.26 4.13
CA ARG A 25 0.36 -21.28 5.12
C ARG A 25 0.75 -20.86 6.55
N PHE A 26 1.89 -20.22 6.69
CA PHE A 26 2.36 -19.69 7.97
C PHE A 26 1.42 -18.61 8.51
N TYR A 27 1.01 -17.63 7.68
CA TYR A 27 0.03 -16.62 8.06
C TYR A 27 -1.33 -17.22 8.45
N TYR A 28 -1.82 -18.21 7.71
CA TYR A 28 -3.03 -18.94 8.07
C TYR A 28 -2.93 -19.56 9.49
N ARG A 29 -1.83 -20.25 9.77
CA ARG A 29 -1.59 -20.90 11.06
C ARG A 29 -1.52 -19.90 12.22
N ILE A 30 -0.86 -18.77 12.01
CA ILE A 30 -0.77 -17.70 13.01
C ILE A 30 -2.18 -17.14 13.32
N MET A 31 -2.93 -16.79 12.29
CA MET A 31 -4.23 -16.14 12.46
C MET A 31 -5.27 -17.08 13.09
N GLU A 32 -5.17 -18.39 12.84
CA GLU A 32 -6.03 -19.38 13.48
C GLU A 32 -5.49 -19.90 14.84
N GLY A 33 -4.34 -19.43 15.27
CA GLY A 33 -3.76 -19.77 16.58
C GLY A 33 -3.21 -21.18 16.67
N GLU A 34 -2.84 -21.76 15.53
CA GLU A 34 -2.19 -23.07 15.52
C GLU A 34 -0.78 -22.97 16.13
N HIS A 35 -0.33 -24.07 16.75
CA HIS A 35 1.00 -24.13 17.34
C HIS A 35 2.10 -23.95 16.30
N THR A 36 2.93 -22.94 16.52
CA THR A 36 4.13 -22.64 15.72
C THR A 36 5.36 -22.62 16.61
N THR A 37 6.55 -22.79 16.02
CA THR A 37 7.83 -22.65 16.77
C THR A 37 7.95 -21.27 17.41
N LEU A 38 7.55 -20.20 16.69
CA LEU A 38 7.50 -18.83 17.22
C LEU A 38 6.51 -18.70 18.38
N GLY A 39 5.42 -19.46 18.40
CA GLY A 39 4.45 -19.47 19.49
C GLY A 39 5.04 -19.92 20.83
N ARG A 40 6.06 -20.80 20.81
CA ARG A 40 6.79 -21.16 22.03
C ARG A 40 7.65 -20.02 22.57
N LEU A 41 8.28 -19.25 21.67
CA LEU A 41 9.18 -18.15 22.04
C LEU A 41 8.41 -16.89 22.42
N LEU A 42 7.45 -16.46 21.62
CA LEU A 42 6.72 -15.19 21.77
C LEU A 42 5.39 -15.33 22.53
N GLY A 43 4.93 -16.56 22.81
CA GLY A 43 3.70 -16.80 23.56
C GLY A 43 3.63 -16.16 24.96
N PRO A 44 4.71 -16.09 25.75
CA PRO A 44 4.72 -15.31 26.98
C PRO A 44 4.45 -13.83 26.75
N VAL A 45 5.02 -13.24 25.68
CA VAL A 45 4.80 -11.84 25.31
C VAL A 45 3.35 -11.62 24.91
N GLU A 46 2.80 -12.49 24.05
CA GLU A 46 1.37 -12.45 23.64
C GLU A 46 0.44 -12.47 24.84
N ARG A 47 0.64 -13.40 25.78
CA ARG A 47 -0.17 -13.48 27.01
C ARG A 47 -0.02 -12.25 27.90
N THR A 48 1.16 -11.65 27.96
CA THR A 48 1.39 -10.41 28.71
C THR A 48 0.63 -9.25 28.07
N CYS A 49 0.68 -9.11 26.73
CA CYS A 49 -0.11 -8.11 26.02
C CYS A 49 -1.61 -8.26 26.32
N TYR A 50 -2.14 -9.48 26.28
CA TYR A 50 -3.57 -9.70 26.58
C TYR A 50 -3.93 -9.34 28.02
N ARG A 51 -3.07 -9.64 29.00
CA ARG A 51 -3.30 -9.28 30.40
C ARG A 51 -3.28 -7.76 30.63
N LEU A 52 -2.32 -7.07 30.03
CA LEU A 52 -2.18 -5.61 30.18
C LEU A 52 -3.39 -4.83 29.65
N VAL A 53 -4.02 -5.34 28.60
CA VAL A 53 -5.16 -4.66 27.94
C VAL A 53 -6.49 -5.36 28.22
N ALA A 54 -6.50 -6.32 29.18
CA ALA A 54 -7.70 -7.09 29.59
C ALA A 54 -8.43 -7.77 28.41
N ILE A 55 -7.68 -8.32 27.45
CA ILE A 55 -8.23 -9.04 26.31
C ILE A 55 -8.47 -10.50 26.69
N ASP A 56 -9.68 -10.98 26.48
CA ASP A 56 -10.00 -12.40 26.52
C ASP A 56 -9.83 -13.00 25.11
N PRO A 57 -8.77 -13.81 24.87
CA PRO A 57 -8.50 -14.38 23.55
C PRO A 57 -9.52 -15.43 23.10
N THR A 58 -10.34 -15.94 24.01
CA THR A 58 -11.38 -16.94 23.71
C THR A 58 -12.68 -16.32 23.20
N ARG A 59 -12.89 -15.04 23.50
CA ARG A 59 -14.12 -14.32 23.15
C ARG A 59 -14.12 -13.94 21.67
N GLN A 60 -15.03 -14.56 20.91
CA GLN A 60 -15.25 -14.21 19.50
C GLN A 60 -16.18 -12.99 19.38
N GLN A 61 -15.90 -12.09 18.44
CA GLN A 61 -16.66 -10.88 18.15
C GLN A 61 -17.55 -11.06 16.92
N GLY A 62 -18.78 -10.54 16.98
CA GLY A 62 -19.59 -10.29 15.80
C GLY A 62 -18.99 -9.12 15.00
N TRP A 63 -19.41 -8.96 13.75
CA TRP A 63 -18.84 -7.95 12.84
C TRP A 63 -18.91 -6.51 13.37
N GLN A 64 -19.98 -6.14 14.10
CA GLN A 64 -20.15 -4.81 14.70
C GLN A 64 -19.14 -4.54 15.82
N ALA A 65 -18.97 -5.50 16.73
CA ALA A 65 -18.01 -5.38 17.82
C ALA A 65 -16.56 -5.38 17.28
N TYR A 66 -16.30 -6.18 16.25
CA TYR A 66 -15.01 -6.20 15.56
C TYR A 66 -14.71 -4.84 14.91
N LEU A 67 -15.67 -4.29 14.16
CA LEU A 67 -15.56 -2.97 13.54
C LEU A 67 -15.36 -1.86 14.58
N GLY A 68 -16.14 -1.88 15.67
CA GLY A 68 -15.99 -0.93 16.77
C GLY A 68 -14.59 -0.96 17.39
N ALA A 69 -14.00 -2.15 17.55
CA ALA A 69 -12.63 -2.30 18.05
C ALA A 69 -11.60 -1.76 17.04
N VAL A 70 -11.77 -2.01 15.73
CA VAL A 70 -10.92 -1.44 14.67
C VAL A 70 -10.93 0.08 14.72
N ILE A 71 -12.12 0.69 14.76
CA ILE A 71 -12.26 2.15 14.78
C ILE A 71 -11.66 2.74 16.05
N ALA A 72 -11.99 2.19 17.23
CA ALA A 72 -11.48 2.68 18.50
C ALA A 72 -9.94 2.64 18.56
N PHE A 73 -9.33 1.53 18.10
CA PHE A 73 -7.87 1.39 18.05
C PHE A 73 -7.21 2.43 17.14
N ASN A 74 -7.75 2.61 15.93
CA ASN A 74 -7.16 3.55 14.97
C ASN A 74 -7.38 5.02 15.37
N LEU A 75 -8.51 5.36 16.00
CA LEU A 75 -8.73 6.70 16.57
C LEU A 75 -7.74 6.99 17.73
N ALA A 76 -7.51 6.02 18.60
CA ALA A 76 -6.50 6.15 19.64
C ALA A 76 -5.09 6.33 19.05
N GLY A 77 -4.72 5.55 18.01
CA GLY A 77 -3.47 5.69 17.29
C GLY A 77 -3.31 7.07 16.65
N LEU A 78 -4.37 7.59 16.02
CA LEU A 78 -4.39 8.93 15.44
C LEU A 78 -4.14 10.01 16.50
N ALA A 79 -4.87 9.94 17.62
CA ALA A 79 -4.73 10.92 18.71
C ALA A 79 -3.33 10.89 19.35
N LEU A 80 -2.79 9.68 19.58
CA LEU A 80 -1.46 9.50 20.15
C LEU A 80 -0.37 10.00 19.21
N LEU A 81 -0.42 9.66 17.93
CA LEU A 81 0.57 10.11 16.94
C LEU A 81 0.48 11.62 16.74
N PHE A 82 -0.73 12.17 16.60
CA PHE A 82 -0.94 13.61 16.51
C PHE A 82 -0.32 14.35 17.70
N GLY A 83 -0.62 13.89 18.92
CA GLY A 83 -0.04 14.49 20.14
C GLY A 83 1.48 14.38 20.18
N LEU A 84 2.05 13.24 19.80
CA LEU A 84 3.51 13.04 19.75
C LEU A 84 4.19 14.03 18.79
N LEU A 85 3.63 14.22 17.59
CA LEU A 85 4.17 15.12 16.57
C LEU A 85 4.09 16.59 16.98
N MET A 86 3.00 16.99 17.63
CA MET A 86 2.84 18.34 18.18
C MET A 86 3.80 18.64 19.34
N LEU A 87 4.08 17.64 20.19
CA LEU A 87 4.85 17.78 21.42
C LEU A 87 6.32 17.40 21.27
N GLN A 88 6.80 16.98 20.09
CA GLN A 88 8.16 16.45 19.93
C GLN A 88 9.27 17.41 20.42
N GLY A 89 9.03 18.73 20.40
CA GLY A 89 10.01 19.72 20.82
C GLY A 89 10.37 19.65 22.31
N ILE A 90 9.48 19.07 23.15
CA ILE A 90 9.71 18.89 24.59
C ILE A 90 9.96 17.42 24.98
N LEU A 91 9.90 16.50 24.02
CA LEU A 91 10.07 15.08 24.24
C LEU A 91 11.55 14.66 24.08
N PRO A 92 11.98 13.54 24.70
CA PRO A 92 13.35 13.05 24.59
C PRO A 92 13.66 12.52 23.18
N LEU A 93 14.93 12.14 22.94
CA LEU A 93 15.44 11.66 21.67
C LEU A 93 15.26 12.66 20.51
N ASN A 94 15.44 13.93 20.81
CA ASN A 94 15.43 15.05 19.86
C ASN A 94 16.77 15.80 19.88
N PRO A 95 17.87 15.18 19.43
CA PRO A 95 19.20 15.77 19.52
C PRO A 95 19.38 17.03 18.66
N GLN A 96 18.58 17.20 17.59
CA GLN A 96 18.58 18.38 16.73
C GLN A 96 17.68 19.51 17.27
N GLN A 97 16.99 19.29 18.39
CA GLN A 97 16.05 20.25 19.01
C GLN A 97 14.96 20.75 18.05
N LEU A 98 14.43 19.84 17.22
CA LEU A 98 13.38 20.13 16.25
C LEU A 98 12.09 20.53 16.98
N PRO A 99 11.41 21.59 16.54
CA PRO A 99 10.14 22.03 17.15
C PRO A 99 9.00 21.04 16.85
N GLY A 100 7.87 21.19 17.56
CA GLY A 100 6.62 20.48 17.21
C GLY A 100 6.16 20.86 15.80
N LEU A 101 5.52 19.91 15.11
CA LEU A 101 4.94 20.21 13.80
C LEU A 101 3.75 21.17 13.93
N GLU A 102 3.51 21.95 12.87
CA GLU A 102 2.28 22.71 12.72
C GLU A 102 1.06 21.77 12.73
N TRP A 103 -0.06 22.18 13.31
CA TRP A 103 -1.17 21.29 13.62
C TRP A 103 -1.81 20.62 12.38
N THR A 104 -1.91 21.32 11.24
CA THR A 104 -2.49 20.74 10.03
C THR A 104 -1.56 19.67 9.43
N LEU A 105 -0.25 19.91 9.46
CA LEU A 105 0.75 18.95 9.04
C LEU A 105 0.82 17.75 10.00
N ALA A 106 0.76 18.00 11.32
CA ALA A 106 0.71 16.94 12.32
C ALA A 106 -0.54 16.06 12.17
N PHE A 107 -1.71 16.66 11.90
CA PHE A 107 -2.95 15.95 11.67
C PHE A 107 -2.90 15.14 10.36
N ASN A 108 -2.40 15.74 9.27
CA ASN A 108 -2.20 15.05 8.00
C ASN A 108 -1.29 13.83 8.18
N THR A 109 -0.16 14.01 8.85
CA THR A 109 0.81 12.93 9.13
C THR A 109 0.18 11.83 9.98
N ALA A 110 -0.54 12.18 11.05
CA ALA A 110 -1.20 11.20 11.90
C ALA A 110 -2.27 10.41 11.13
N ALA A 111 -3.12 11.08 10.34
CA ALA A 111 -4.10 10.44 9.47
C ALA A 111 -3.41 9.51 8.45
N SER A 112 -2.33 9.98 7.85
CA SER A 112 -1.54 9.26 6.86
C SER A 112 -0.98 7.93 7.40
N PHE A 113 -0.34 7.96 8.56
CA PHE A 113 0.28 6.76 9.12
C PHE A 113 -0.74 5.78 9.72
N VAL A 114 -1.84 6.28 10.29
CA VAL A 114 -2.93 5.45 10.78
C VAL A 114 -3.65 4.70 9.64
N THR A 115 -3.78 5.34 8.50
CA THR A 115 -4.42 4.73 7.32
C THR A 115 -3.48 3.84 6.49
N ASN A 116 -2.22 3.69 6.89
CA ASN A 116 -1.18 2.97 6.14
C ASN A 116 -0.79 3.66 4.83
N THR A 117 -1.13 4.94 4.67
CA THR A 117 -0.81 5.72 3.47
C THR A 117 0.65 6.15 3.47
N ASN A 118 1.12 6.63 4.61
CA ASN A 118 2.45 7.19 4.82
C ASN A 118 2.82 8.35 3.88
N TRP A 119 1.82 9.11 3.45
CA TRP A 119 2.03 10.39 2.79
C TRP A 119 2.81 11.34 3.70
N GLN A 120 3.89 11.94 3.20
CA GLN A 120 4.76 12.86 3.95
C GLN A 120 4.92 14.16 3.16
N ALA A 121 4.28 15.24 3.63
CA ALA A 121 4.43 16.58 3.07
C ALA A 121 5.60 17.35 3.73
N TYR A 122 6.65 16.64 4.15
CA TYR A 122 7.84 17.13 4.84
C TYR A 122 9.02 16.18 4.61
N SER A 123 10.24 16.67 4.83
CA SER A 123 11.45 15.84 4.90
C SER A 123 11.68 15.38 6.34
N GLY A 124 11.65 14.05 6.56
CA GLY A 124 11.68 13.49 7.92
C GLY A 124 12.95 13.84 8.69
N GLU A 125 14.09 13.84 8.02
CA GLU A 125 15.41 14.19 8.57
C GLU A 125 15.51 15.66 9.02
N ALA A 126 14.70 16.55 8.45
CA ALA A 126 14.69 17.97 8.79
C ALA A 126 13.55 18.37 9.74
N SER A 127 12.55 17.50 9.92
CA SER A 127 11.30 17.85 10.60
C SER A 127 10.98 17.01 11.82
N LEU A 128 11.53 15.78 11.93
CA LEU A 128 11.12 14.81 12.93
C LEU A 128 12.26 14.34 13.83
N SER A 129 11.99 14.32 15.14
CA SER A 129 12.88 13.73 16.14
C SER A 129 12.98 12.22 15.99
N TYR A 130 14.02 11.61 16.58
CA TYR A 130 14.16 10.14 16.58
C TYR A 130 12.99 9.45 17.30
N LEU A 131 12.47 10.07 18.35
CA LEU A 131 11.27 9.54 19.03
C LEU A 131 10.06 9.55 18.11
N SER A 132 9.84 10.64 17.37
CA SER A 132 8.75 10.74 16.38
C SER A 132 8.91 9.70 15.26
N GLN A 133 10.11 9.54 14.71
CA GLN A 133 10.39 8.55 13.66
C GLN A 133 10.21 7.11 14.15
N MET A 134 10.80 6.74 15.28
CA MET A 134 10.82 5.36 15.77
C MET A 134 9.60 5.03 16.63
N GLY A 135 9.33 5.82 17.68
CA GLY A 135 8.22 5.61 18.63
C GLY A 135 6.86 5.96 18.04
N GLY A 136 6.82 6.92 17.11
CA GLY A 136 5.61 7.32 16.40
C GLY A 136 5.44 6.55 15.09
N LEU A 137 6.15 6.96 14.06
CA LEU A 137 5.93 6.50 12.69
C LEU A 137 6.18 4.99 12.51
N THR A 138 7.32 4.49 12.98
CA THR A 138 7.67 3.05 12.84
C THR A 138 6.68 2.17 13.58
N VAL A 139 6.28 2.52 14.81
CA VAL A 139 5.26 1.77 15.56
C VAL A 139 3.93 1.77 14.80
N GLN A 140 3.53 2.94 14.27
CA GLN A 140 2.28 3.05 13.52
C GLN A 140 2.32 2.22 12.22
N ASN A 141 3.48 2.10 11.56
CA ASN A 141 3.68 1.22 10.40
C ASN A 141 3.37 -0.24 10.74
N PHE A 142 3.83 -0.75 11.88
CA PHE A 142 3.49 -2.11 12.31
C PHE A 142 2.00 -2.30 12.52
N VAL A 143 1.35 -1.41 13.28
CA VAL A 143 -0.04 -1.62 13.68
C VAL A 143 -1.04 -1.28 12.57
N SER A 144 -0.73 -0.37 11.65
CA SER A 144 -1.59 -0.09 10.49
C SER A 144 -1.57 -1.23 9.46
N ALA A 145 -0.41 -1.85 9.22
CA ALA A 145 -0.28 -3.06 8.41
C ALA A 145 -0.99 -4.26 9.07
N ALA A 146 -0.79 -4.45 10.39
CA ALA A 146 -1.46 -5.49 11.16
C ALA A 146 -2.99 -5.32 11.17
N THR A 147 -3.50 -4.09 11.20
CA THR A 147 -4.93 -3.79 11.04
C THR A 147 -5.46 -4.29 9.70
N GLY A 148 -4.74 -4.03 8.59
CA GLY A 148 -5.11 -4.55 7.27
C GLY A 148 -5.19 -6.07 7.22
N LEU A 149 -4.20 -6.75 7.83
CA LEU A 149 -4.18 -8.20 7.92
C LEU A 149 -5.33 -8.75 8.78
N ALA A 150 -5.65 -8.09 9.90
CA ALA A 150 -6.76 -8.46 10.77
C ALA A 150 -8.11 -8.36 10.05
N VAL A 151 -8.34 -7.28 9.29
CA VAL A 151 -9.55 -7.09 8.46
C VAL A 151 -9.65 -8.16 7.38
N LEU A 152 -8.55 -8.49 6.72
CA LEU A 152 -8.51 -9.59 5.75
C LEU A 152 -8.86 -10.93 6.40
N ALA A 153 -8.30 -11.25 7.56
CA ALA A 153 -8.61 -12.49 8.27
C ALA A 153 -10.09 -12.58 8.64
N ALA A 154 -10.71 -11.47 9.07
CA ALA A 154 -12.14 -11.40 9.32
C ALA A 154 -12.97 -11.69 8.06
N LEU A 155 -12.58 -11.15 6.89
CA LEU A 155 -13.25 -11.42 5.61
C LEU A 155 -13.04 -12.89 5.18
N CYS A 156 -11.82 -13.41 5.28
CA CYS A 156 -11.53 -14.82 4.96
C CYS A 156 -12.38 -15.76 5.80
N ARG A 157 -12.50 -15.50 7.12
CA ARG A 157 -13.40 -16.25 8.01
C ARG A 157 -14.86 -16.07 7.62
N GLY A 158 -15.25 -14.85 7.23
CA GLY A 158 -16.59 -14.55 6.71
C GLY A 158 -16.94 -15.40 5.50
N ILE A 159 -16.01 -15.60 4.57
CA ILE A 159 -16.20 -16.44 3.38
C ILE A 159 -16.16 -17.93 3.75
N ALA A 160 -15.27 -18.36 4.64
CA ALA A 160 -15.04 -19.78 4.95
C ALA A 160 -16.05 -20.35 5.95
N ARG A 161 -16.46 -19.59 6.98
CA ARG A 161 -17.35 -20.04 8.04
C ARG A 161 -18.79 -20.25 7.52
N ARG A 162 -19.52 -21.12 8.23
CA ARG A 162 -20.91 -21.51 7.89
C ARG A 162 -21.80 -21.21 9.07
N SER A 163 -22.91 -20.50 8.85
CA SER A 163 -23.92 -20.21 9.89
C SER A 163 -23.32 -19.64 11.19
N SER A 164 -22.32 -18.77 11.05
CA SER A 164 -21.61 -18.17 12.20
C SER A 164 -22.05 -16.73 12.38
N THR A 165 -22.19 -16.31 13.64
CA THR A 165 -22.46 -14.90 14.01
C THR A 165 -21.18 -14.10 14.27
N THR A 166 -20.01 -14.74 14.22
CA THR A 166 -18.72 -14.16 14.59
C THR A 166 -17.71 -14.19 13.46
N VAL A 167 -16.80 -13.23 13.43
CA VAL A 167 -15.74 -13.08 12.41
C VAL A 167 -14.32 -13.17 12.97
N GLY A 168 -14.17 -13.29 14.30
CA GLY A 168 -12.89 -13.37 14.99
C GLY A 168 -12.81 -12.47 16.21
N ASN A 169 -11.62 -12.12 16.64
CA ASN A 169 -11.35 -11.12 17.67
C ASN A 169 -10.25 -10.17 17.17
N PHE A 170 -10.59 -8.91 16.96
CA PHE A 170 -9.68 -7.91 16.39
C PHE A 170 -8.38 -7.77 17.19
N TRP A 171 -8.46 -7.72 18.51
CA TRP A 171 -7.29 -7.53 19.37
C TRP A 171 -6.31 -8.71 19.29
N VAL A 172 -6.86 -9.92 19.20
CA VAL A 172 -6.07 -11.15 19.01
C VAL A 172 -5.42 -11.15 17.62
N ASP A 173 -6.20 -10.82 16.59
CA ASP A 173 -5.73 -10.77 15.21
C ASP A 173 -4.61 -9.71 15.05
N LEU A 174 -4.80 -8.51 15.61
CA LEU A 174 -3.82 -7.43 15.60
C LEU A 174 -2.50 -7.85 16.30
N THR A 175 -2.62 -8.42 17.50
CA THR A 175 -1.46 -8.85 18.29
C THR A 175 -0.67 -9.94 17.54
N ARG A 176 -1.35 -10.94 17.01
CA ARG A 176 -0.72 -12.03 16.26
C ARG A 176 -0.10 -11.56 14.95
N ALA A 177 -0.80 -10.73 14.19
CA ALA A 177 -0.26 -10.12 12.98
C ALA A 177 1.03 -9.34 13.26
N THR A 178 1.07 -8.57 14.35
CA THR A 178 2.25 -7.79 14.74
C THR A 178 3.38 -8.69 15.24
N LEU A 179 3.13 -9.50 16.28
CA LEU A 179 4.18 -10.24 16.99
C LEU A 179 4.75 -11.41 16.18
N TYR A 180 3.90 -12.12 15.46
CA TYR A 180 4.34 -13.34 14.72
C TYR A 180 4.48 -13.08 13.23
N GLY A 181 3.61 -12.23 12.66
CA GLY A 181 3.58 -12.00 11.22
C GLY A 181 4.61 -10.98 10.75
N LEU A 182 4.71 -9.82 11.40
CA LEU A 182 5.53 -8.70 10.94
C LEU A 182 6.88 -8.62 11.66
N LEU A 183 6.88 -8.61 12.99
CA LEU A 183 8.06 -8.31 13.79
C LEU A 183 9.27 -9.22 13.49
N PRO A 184 9.14 -10.57 13.43
CA PRO A 184 10.29 -11.43 13.16
C PRO A 184 10.89 -11.22 11.77
N LEU A 185 10.05 -11.02 10.75
CA LEU A 185 10.50 -10.75 9.39
C LEU A 185 11.21 -9.40 9.31
N CYS A 186 10.66 -8.38 9.98
CA CYS A 186 11.27 -7.05 10.03
C CYS A 186 12.61 -7.05 10.77
N LEU A 187 12.76 -7.82 11.84
CA LEU A 187 14.06 -7.95 12.53
C LEU A 187 15.13 -8.54 11.61
N VAL A 188 14.81 -9.63 10.92
CA VAL A 188 15.75 -10.24 9.97
C VAL A 188 16.06 -9.26 8.83
N PHE A 189 15.05 -8.59 8.28
CA PHE A 189 15.25 -7.66 7.17
C PHE A 189 16.02 -6.41 7.60
N ALA A 190 15.79 -5.87 8.80
CA ALA A 190 16.58 -4.76 9.34
C ALA A 190 18.07 -5.12 9.47
N LEU A 191 18.41 -6.34 9.90
CA LEU A 191 19.79 -6.82 9.94
C LEU A 191 20.41 -6.90 8.53
N VAL A 192 19.65 -7.34 7.54
CA VAL A 192 20.09 -7.34 6.13
C VAL A 192 20.34 -5.91 5.63
N LEU A 193 19.47 -4.97 5.96
CA LEU A 193 19.64 -3.55 5.58
C LEU A 193 20.87 -2.93 6.26
N VAL A 194 21.09 -3.20 7.56
CA VAL A 194 22.32 -2.75 8.26
C VAL A 194 23.57 -3.36 7.61
N TRP A 195 23.52 -4.64 7.26
CA TRP A 195 24.63 -5.28 6.52
C TRP A 195 24.90 -4.61 5.17
N GLN A 196 23.87 -4.08 4.50
CA GLN A 196 24.01 -3.34 3.25
C GLN A 196 24.47 -1.88 3.45
N GLY A 197 24.56 -1.38 4.69
CA GLY A 197 25.03 -0.04 5.01
C GLY A 197 23.95 0.97 5.40
N VAL A 198 22.71 0.53 5.60
CA VAL A 198 21.63 1.40 6.13
C VAL A 198 21.90 1.70 7.61
N PRO A 199 21.95 2.98 8.03
CA PRO A 199 22.28 3.33 9.40
C PRO A 199 21.20 2.90 10.41
N GLN A 200 21.65 2.51 11.61
CA GLN A 200 20.78 2.23 12.76
C GLN A 200 21.46 2.78 14.01
N THR A 201 21.26 4.05 14.31
CA THR A 201 21.95 4.75 15.40
C THR A 201 21.05 5.80 16.04
N PHE A 202 21.40 6.19 17.27
CA PHE A 202 20.84 7.36 17.97
C PHE A 202 21.85 8.49 18.12
N SER A 203 23.00 8.39 17.42
CA SER A 203 24.01 9.47 17.40
C SER A 203 23.45 10.72 16.72
N ASN A 204 24.02 11.87 17.09
CA ASN A 204 23.72 13.14 16.44
C ASN A 204 24.12 13.10 14.95
N TYR A 205 23.59 14.04 14.18
CA TYR A 205 24.02 14.26 12.81
C TYR A 205 25.51 14.61 12.77
N VAL A 206 26.20 14.15 11.72
CA VAL A 206 27.65 14.30 11.60
C VAL A 206 27.96 15.58 10.81
N PRO A 207 28.68 16.55 11.40
CA PRO A 207 29.15 17.70 10.63
C PRO A 207 30.22 17.28 9.64
N ALA A 208 30.12 17.76 8.41
CA ALA A 208 31.10 17.56 7.35
C ALA A 208 31.37 18.88 6.63
N LEU A 209 32.52 19.00 6.00
CA LEU A 209 32.85 20.13 5.15
C LEU A 209 32.68 19.75 3.68
N THR A 210 31.97 20.58 2.93
CA THR A 210 31.87 20.43 1.48
C THR A 210 33.21 20.76 0.80
N VAL A 211 33.35 20.41 -0.48
CA VAL A 211 34.55 20.77 -1.27
C VAL A 211 34.76 22.28 -1.35
N GLN A 212 33.67 23.07 -1.26
CA GLN A 212 33.70 24.53 -1.22
C GLN A 212 33.99 25.12 0.17
N GLY A 213 34.18 24.27 1.20
CA GLY A 213 34.41 24.69 2.58
C GLY A 213 33.16 25.10 3.38
N ALA A 214 31.95 24.88 2.85
CA ALA A 214 30.72 25.10 3.60
C ALA A 214 30.46 23.93 4.55
N GLU A 215 29.89 24.22 5.72
CA GLU A 215 29.44 23.20 6.67
C GLU A 215 28.17 22.52 6.15
N GLN A 216 28.13 21.18 6.27
CA GLN A 216 26.98 20.34 5.96
C GLN A 216 26.75 19.37 7.14
N LEU A 217 25.51 19.20 7.54
CA LEU A 217 25.11 18.16 8.50
C LEU A 217 24.62 16.92 7.75
N ILE A 218 25.30 15.79 7.95
CA ILE A 218 24.88 14.50 7.39
C ILE A 218 23.88 13.87 8.37
N PRO A 219 22.59 13.74 7.98
CA PRO A 219 21.57 13.19 8.85
C PRO A 219 21.77 11.67 9.03
N LEU A 220 21.70 11.22 10.28
CA LEU A 220 21.72 9.83 10.70
C LEU A 220 20.50 9.54 11.58
N GLY A 221 20.28 8.25 11.88
CA GLY A 221 19.18 7.88 12.78
C GLY A 221 18.88 6.39 12.80
N PRO A 222 17.78 5.97 13.46
CA PRO A 222 17.32 4.59 13.50
C PRO A 222 16.59 4.20 12.19
N VAL A 223 17.32 4.23 11.06
CA VAL A 223 16.76 4.13 9.70
C VAL A 223 16.38 2.69 9.35
N ALA A 224 17.30 1.72 9.54
CA ALA A 224 17.10 0.35 9.06
C ALA A 224 15.84 -0.32 9.62
N SER A 225 15.51 -0.10 10.89
CA SER A 225 14.30 -0.65 11.50
C SER A 225 13.01 -0.06 10.89
N GLN A 226 13.02 1.22 10.54
CA GLN A 226 11.90 1.88 9.87
C GLN A 226 11.75 1.37 8.43
N ILE A 227 12.84 1.25 7.66
CA ILE A 227 12.80 0.77 6.29
C ILE A 227 12.34 -0.69 6.21
N ALA A 228 12.72 -1.52 7.17
CA ALA A 228 12.29 -2.92 7.20
C ALA A 228 10.76 -3.04 7.26
N ILE A 229 10.09 -2.34 8.17
CA ILE A 229 8.62 -2.38 8.26
C ILE A 229 7.98 -1.56 7.12
N LYS A 230 8.58 -0.45 6.71
CA LYS A 230 8.14 0.35 5.56
C LYS A 230 7.88 -0.51 4.33
N GLN A 231 8.77 -1.46 4.02
CA GLN A 231 8.64 -2.31 2.85
C GLN A 231 7.78 -3.55 3.12
N LEU A 232 8.04 -4.30 4.19
CA LEU A 232 7.27 -5.51 4.53
C LEU A 232 5.82 -5.21 4.92
N GLY A 233 5.56 -4.07 5.56
CA GLY A 233 4.22 -3.61 5.93
C GLY A 233 3.48 -2.91 4.80
N THR A 234 4.12 -2.74 3.63
CA THR A 234 3.61 -1.93 2.52
C THR A 234 3.16 -0.54 2.96
N ASN A 235 4.03 0.14 3.71
CA ASN A 235 3.75 1.46 4.30
C ASN A 235 4.27 2.61 3.42
N GLY A 236 5.54 2.54 3.03
CA GLY A 236 6.20 3.43 2.08
C GLY A 236 6.80 4.72 2.62
N GLY A 237 6.39 5.22 3.78
CA GLY A 237 6.97 6.41 4.37
C GLY A 237 8.41 6.21 4.83
N GLY A 238 9.32 7.06 4.36
CA GLY A 238 10.75 6.99 4.64
C GLY A 238 11.20 7.79 5.83
N PHE A 239 12.43 7.55 6.25
CA PHE A 239 13.15 8.38 7.21
C PHE A 239 13.57 9.70 6.57
N PHE A 240 14.01 9.64 5.30
CA PHE A 240 14.46 10.77 4.49
C PHE A 240 13.36 11.25 3.54
N GLY A 241 13.38 12.55 3.19
CA GLY A 241 12.40 13.16 2.30
C GLY A 241 12.38 12.59 0.89
N VAL A 242 13.54 12.18 0.35
CA VAL A 242 13.65 11.52 -0.96
C VAL A 242 13.44 10.00 -0.89
N ASN A 243 13.07 9.48 0.27
CA ASN A 243 12.69 8.10 0.49
C ASN A 243 13.79 7.10 0.07
N SER A 244 13.47 5.94 -0.54
CA SER A 244 14.46 4.93 -0.96
C SER A 244 15.31 5.35 -2.18
N ALA A 245 15.22 6.60 -2.66
CA ALA A 245 16.24 7.21 -3.50
C ALA A 245 17.46 7.66 -2.66
N HIS A 246 17.29 7.89 -1.35
CA HIS A 246 18.38 8.26 -0.47
C HIS A 246 19.38 7.10 -0.27
N PRO A 247 20.71 7.35 -0.38
CA PRO A 247 21.71 6.29 -0.20
C PRO A 247 21.66 5.60 1.17
N PHE A 248 21.19 6.29 2.22
CA PHE A 248 21.07 5.71 3.55
C PHE A 248 19.76 4.94 3.80
N GLU A 249 18.84 4.91 2.86
CA GLU A 249 17.70 3.97 2.89
C GLU A 249 17.94 2.77 1.99
N ASN A 250 18.53 2.99 0.80
CA ASN A 250 18.71 1.98 -0.23
C ASN A 250 20.09 2.15 -0.89
N PRO A 251 21.18 1.71 -0.23
CA PRO A 251 22.54 2.02 -0.65
C PRO A 251 23.03 1.26 -1.89
N THR A 252 22.55 0.04 -2.14
CA THR A 252 23.13 -0.88 -3.12
C THR A 252 22.08 -1.47 -4.07
N ALA A 253 22.53 -2.04 -5.19
CA ALA A 253 21.65 -2.80 -6.08
C ALA A 253 21.02 -4.02 -5.38
N LEU A 254 21.72 -4.60 -4.40
CA LEU A 254 21.20 -5.73 -3.63
C LEU A 254 20.13 -5.30 -2.62
N SER A 255 20.31 -4.16 -1.93
CA SER A 255 19.26 -3.59 -1.08
C SER A 255 18.02 -3.25 -1.92
N ASN A 256 18.20 -2.67 -3.11
CA ASN A 256 17.11 -2.37 -4.04
C ASN A 256 16.32 -3.63 -4.45
N LEU A 257 17.01 -4.73 -4.74
CA LEU A 257 16.37 -6.01 -5.06
C LEU A 257 15.56 -6.56 -3.86
N PHE A 258 16.14 -6.52 -2.66
CA PHE A 258 15.48 -7.03 -1.46
C PHE A 258 14.31 -6.17 -1.01
N GLU A 259 14.40 -4.84 -1.13
CA GLU A 259 13.29 -3.94 -0.82
C GLU A 259 12.12 -4.15 -1.80
N LEU A 260 12.38 -4.24 -3.12
CA LEU A 260 11.36 -4.58 -4.12
C LEU A 260 10.68 -5.92 -3.81
N ALA A 261 11.45 -6.95 -3.47
CA ALA A 261 10.91 -8.25 -3.10
C ALA A 261 10.10 -8.17 -1.79
N ALA A 262 10.55 -7.40 -0.80
CA ALA A 262 9.85 -7.22 0.47
C ALA A 262 8.47 -6.59 0.30
N ILE A 263 8.32 -5.59 -0.60
CA ILE A 263 7.05 -4.94 -0.91
C ILE A 263 5.98 -5.97 -1.35
N LEU A 264 6.34 -6.93 -2.20
CA LEU A 264 5.39 -7.90 -2.77
C LEU A 264 5.24 -9.18 -1.95
N SER A 265 6.18 -9.50 -1.05
CA SER A 265 6.27 -10.82 -0.39
C SER A 265 5.05 -11.15 0.45
N ILE A 266 4.63 -10.24 1.36
CA ILE A 266 3.48 -10.50 2.22
C ILE A 266 2.17 -10.45 1.40
N PRO A 267 1.90 -9.45 0.56
CA PRO A 267 0.72 -9.46 -0.30
C PRO A 267 0.56 -10.76 -1.12
N ALA A 268 1.62 -11.25 -1.74
CA ALA A 268 1.59 -12.53 -2.48
C ALA A 268 1.28 -13.73 -1.58
N ALA A 269 1.86 -13.77 -0.38
CA ALA A 269 1.62 -14.82 0.60
C ALA A 269 0.16 -14.86 1.07
N LEU A 270 -0.45 -13.69 1.27
CA LEU A 270 -1.84 -13.60 1.74
C LEU A 270 -2.85 -14.20 0.76
N VAL A 271 -2.53 -14.22 -0.54
CA VAL A 271 -3.36 -14.92 -1.54
C VAL A 271 -3.43 -16.42 -1.23
N PHE A 272 -2.31 -17.03 -0.83
CA PHE A 272 -2.30 -18.44 -0.42
C PHE A 272 -2.91 -18.64 0.96
N MET A 273 -2.78 -17.67 1.89
CA MET A 273 -3.51 -17.69 3.16
C MET A 273 -5.03 -17.82 2.92
N PHE A 274 -5.59 -17.05 2.00
CA PHE A 274 -7.00 -17.15 1.60
C PHE A 274 -7.36 -18.56 1.12
N GLY A 275 -6.54 -19.17 0.24
CA GLY A 275 -6.75 -20.54 -0.24
C GLY A 275 -6.78 -21.58 0.87
N HIS A 276 -5.98 -21.40 1.93
CA HIS A 276 -6.02 -22.26 3.11
C HIS A 276 -7.33 -22.07 3.91
N TYR A 277 -7.82 -20.83 4.06
CA TYR A 277 -9.12 -20.56 4.70
C TYR A 277 -10.29 -21.24 4.00
N VAL A 278 -10.33 -21.14 2.68
CA VAL A 278 -11.42 -21.73 1.87
C VAL A 278 -11.18 -23.20 1.52
N LYS A 279 -10.02 -23.76 1.89
CA LYS A 279 -9.59 -25.14 1.61
C LYS A 279 -9.56 -25.46 0.11
N ASP A 280 -9.30 -24.48 -0.73
CA ASP A 280 -9.17 -24.62 -2.17
C ASP A 280 -8.08 -23.69 -2.75
N LEU A 281 -6.89 -24.25 -2.97
CA LEU A 281 -5.75 -23.50 -3.52
C LEU A 281 -5.93 -23.12 -5.00
N ARG A 282 -6.94 -23.67 -5.69
CA ARG A 282 -7.25 -23.24 -7.07
C ARG A 282 -7.75 -21.81 -7.11
N GLN A 283 -8.47 -21.37 -6.06
CA GLN A 283 -8.90 -19.98 -5.88
C GLN A 283 -7.69 -19.05 -5.77
N SER A 284 -6.71 -19.40 -4.93
CA SER A 284 -5.47 -18.63 -4.81
C SER A 284 -4.72 -18.51 -6.12
N ARG A 285 -4.59 -19.61 -6.88
CA ARG A 285 -3.88 -19.61 -8.17
C ARG A 285 -4.59 -18.71 -9.19
N ALA A 286 -5.91 -18.73 -9.24
CA ALA A 286 -6.68 -17.87 -10.15
C ALA A 286 -6.52 -16.39 -9.80
N ILE A 287 -6.62 -16.03 -8.52
CA ILE A 287 -6.42 -14.66 -8.05
C ILE A 287 -4.98 -14.20 -8.34
N LEU A 288 -3.97 -15.00 -7.97
CA LEU A 288 -2.57 -14.68 -8.22
C LEU A 288 -2.28 -14.51 -9.72
N ALA A 289 -2.86 -15.36 -10.57
CA ALA A 289 -2.70 -15.24 -12.01
C ALA A 289 -3.25 -13.90 -12.54
N THR A 290 -4.41 -13.48 -12.08
CA THR A 290 -4.98 -12.15 -12.42
C THR A 290 -4.05 -11.02 -11.97
N MET A 291 -3.54 -11.07 -10.72
CA MET A 291 -2.59 -10.07 -10.20
C MET A 291 -1.31 -10.01 -11.05
N LEU A 292 -0.75 -11.16 -11.39
CA LEU A 292 0.47 -11.24 -12.22
C LEU A 292 0.26 -10.73 -13.65
N ILE A 293 -0.90 -11.02 -14.26
CA ILE A 293 -1.23 -10.52 -15.60
C ILE A 293 -1.29 -8.98 -15.57
N LEU A 294 -1.97 -8.41 -14.61
CA LEU A 294 -2.10 -6.95 -14.47
C LEU A 294 -0.75 -6.29 -14.17
N LEU A 295 0.06 -6.88 -13.27
CA LEU A 295 1.40 -6.39 -12.96
C LEU A 295 2.32 -6.44 -14.19
N ALA A 296 2.30 -7.57 -14.93
CA ALA A 296 3.12 -7.73 -16.12
C ALA A 296 2.70 -6.75 -17.23
N LEU A 297 1.39 -6.54 -17.42
CA LEU A 297 0.88 -5.57 -18.37
C LEU A 297 1.34 -4.15 -18.01
N GLY A 298 1.14 -3.72 -16.76
CA GLY A 298 1.57 -2.40 -16.30
C GLY A 298 3.10 -2.22 -16.41
N THR A 299 3.88 -3.23 -15.99
CA THR A 299 5.35 -3.19 -16.10
C THR A 299 5.79 -3.10 -17.56
N GLY A 300 5.18 -3.88 -18.44
CA GLY A 300 5.50 -3.86 -19.87
C GLY A 300 5.23 -2.50 -20.51
N VAL A 301 4.06 -1.90 -20.24
CA VAL A 301 3.70 -0.57 -20.76
C VAL A 301 4.63 0.51 -20.21
N ALA A 302 4.89 0.50 -18.89
CA ALA A 302 5.75 1.50 -18.27
C ALA A 302 7.20 1.42 -18.79
N LEU A 303 7.78 0.22 -18.84
CA LEU A 303 9.13 0.04 -19.39
C LEU A 303 9.20 0.43 -20.86
N TRP A 304 8.20 0.04 -21.65
CA TRP A 304 8.15 0.44 -23.06
C TRP A 304 8.14 1.96 -23.19
N ALA A 305 7.33 2.66 -22.40
CA ALA A 305 7.24 4.12 -22.43
C ALA A 305 8.54 4.82 -21.99
N GLU A 306 9.22 4.32 -20.95
CA GLU A 306 10.48 4.91 -20.46
C GLU A 306 11.69 4.69 -21.39
N TYR A 307 11.63 3.65 -22.22
CA TYR A 307 12.66 3.38 -23.21
C TYR A 307 12.40 4.05 -24.57
N GLN A 308 11.28 4.79 -24.73
CA GLN A 308 11.09 5.60 -25.93
C GLN A 308 12.00 6.83 -25.86
N PRO A 309 12.54 7.27 -27.00
CA PRO A 309 13.29 8.51 -27.07
C PRO A 309 12.43 9.69 -26.60
N ASN A 310 12.98 10.55 -25.75
CA ASN A 310 12.31 11.81 -25.41
C ASN A 310 12.54 12.81 -26.55
N PRO A 311 11.50 13.24 -27.29
CA PRO A 311 11.66 14.15 -28.42
C PRO A 311 12.37 15.46 -28.06
N GLN A 312 12.14 16.00 -26.86
CA GLN A 312 12.78 17.23 -26.39
C GLN A 312 14.27 17.04 -26.12
N LEU A 313 14.68 15.90 -25.58
CA LEU A 313 16.11 15.57 -25.39
C LEU A 313 16.82 15.26 -26.70
N LEU A 314 16.15 14.62 -27.65
CA LEU A 314 16.67 14.39 -29.00
C LEU A 314 17.02 15.71 -29.69
N TYR A 315 16.17 16.73 -29.56
CA TYR A 315 16.42 18.05 -30.16
C TYR A 315 17.57 18.80 -29.48
N GLN A 316 17.73 18.64 -28.15
CA GLN A 316 18.72 19.41 -27.38
C GLN A 316 20.09 18.72 -27.26
N LEU A 317 20.12 17.39 -27.15
CA LEU A 317 21.33 16.65 -26.81
C LEU A 317 21.76 15.61 -27.85
N ALA A 318 20.98 15.39 -28.91
CA ALA A 318 21.23 14.39 -29.95
C ALA A 318 21.48 12.96 -29.39
N THR A 319 20.92 12.64 -28.21
CA THR A 319 21.10 11.34 -27.55
C THR A 319 19.85 10.48 -27.72
N ILE A 320 20.04 9.20 -28.00
CA ILE A 320 18.99 8.18 -28.15
C ILE A 320 18.81 7.41 -26.82
N GLU A 321 19.55 7.79 -25.77
CA GLU A 321 19.50 7.09 -24.48
C GLU A 321 18.21 7.40 -23.70
N PRO A 322 17.70 6.43 -22.92
CA PRO A 322 16.56 6.67 -22.04
C PRO A 322 16.83 7.81 -21.05
N SER A 323 15.82 8.60 -20.72
CA SER A 323 15.94 9.68 -19.76
C SER A 323 16.32 9.15 -18.37
N LEU A 324 17.38 9.70 -17.78
CA LEU A 324 17.76 9.48 -16.39
C LEU A 324 17.33 10.63 -15.47
N GLU A 325 16.59 11.61 -15.98
CA GLU A 325 16.03 12.67 -15.15
C GLU A 325 15.19 12.07 -14.03
N GLY A 326 15.41 12.55 -12.80
CA GLY A 326 14.70 12.06 -11.60
C GLY A 326 14.97 10.60 -11.24
N LYS A 327 15.84 9.91 -11.95
CA LYS A 327 16.20 8.51 -11.71
C LYS A 327 17.61 8.43 -11.12
N GLU A 328 17.78 7.59 -10.09
CA GLU A 328 19.09 7.35 -9.52
C GLU A 328 20.00 6.60 -10.49
N ALA A 329 21.16 7.17 -10.82
CA ALA A 329 22.14 6.54 -11.70
C ALA A 329 22.61 5.17 -11.20
N ARG A 330 22.57 4.95 -9.86
CA ARG A 330 22.89 3.66 -9.21
C ARG A 330 21.96 2.53 -9.65
N PHE A 331 20.72 2.83 -9.98
CA PHE A 331 19.67 1.87 -10.30
C PHE A 331 19.30 1.85 -11.78
N GLY A 332 19.38 3.00 -12.43
CA GLY A 332 19.02 3.16 -13.85
C GLY A 332 17.52 3.12 -14.11
N THR A 333 17.17 3.19 -15.39
CA THR A 333 15.79 3.34 -15.86
C THR A 333 14.90 2.15 -15.47
N THR A 334 15.36 0.91 -15.71
CA THR A 334 14.55 -0.29 -15.46
C THR A 334 14.20 -0.45 -13.99
N ALA A 335 15.17 -0.32 -13.08
CA ALA A 335 14.91 -0.53 -11.66
C ALA A 335 14.02 0.56 -11.08
N THR A 336 14.14 1.81 -11.54
CA THR A 336 13.26 2.91 -11.12
C THR A 336 11.84 2.71 -11.63
N THR A 337 11.66 2.36 -12.90
CA THR A 337 10.35 2.10 -13.50
C THR A 337 9.67 0.90 -12.84
N LEU A 338 10.41 -0.19 -12.63
CA LEU A 338 9.89 -1.36 -11.94
C LEU A 338 9.43 -1.03 -10.52
N TRP A 339 10.21 -0.21 -9.79
CA TRP A 339 9.83 0.25 -8.46
C TRP A 339 8.53 1.06 -8.49
N ALA A 340 8.40 2.01 -9.40
CA ALA A 340 7.21 2.83 -9.55
C ALA A 340 5.95 1.98 -9.80
N VAL A 341 6.05 0.95 -10.65
CA VAL A 341 4.94 0.02 -10.91
C VAL A 341 4.65 -0.84 -9.68
N VAL A 342 5.68 -1.41 -9.04
CA VAL A 342 5.53 -2.29 -7.87
C VAL A 342 4.95 -1.53 -6.68
N THR A 343 5.44 -0.34 -6.38
CA THR A 343 4.99 0.45 -5.23
C THR A 343 3.53 0.90 -5.37
N THR A 344 3.10 1.24 -6.59
CA THR A 344 1.70 1.64 -6.87
C THR A 344 0.78 0.44 -7.02
N ALA A 345 1.28 -0.72 -7.45
CA ALA A 345 0.52 -1.97 -7.47
C ALA A 345 0.29 -2.56 -6.06
N ALA A 346 1.22 -2.31 -5.13
CA ALA A 346 1.22 -2.92 -3.80
C ALA A 346 0.77 -1.99 -2.66
N SER A 347 0.23 -0.80 -2.94
CA SER A 347 -0.12 0.18 -1.89
C SER A 347 1.04 0.48 -0.93
N ASN A 348 2.27 0.56 -1.47
CA ASN A 348 3.44 0.79 -0.63
C ASN A 348 3.75 2.30 -0.51
N GLY A 349 3.92 3.00 -1.63
CA GLY A 349 4.22 4.44 -1.66
C GLY A 349 5.69 4.82 -1.58
N SER A 350 6.61 3.88 -1.29
CA SER A 350 8.05 4.18 -1.35
C SER A 350 8.51 4.42 -2.79
N VAL A 351 9.54 5.25 -2.94
CA VAL A 351 10.10 5.61 -4.24
C VAL A 351 11.62 5.50 -4.21
N ASN A 352 12.22 5.01 -5.29
CA ASN A 352 13.67 5.03 -5.50
C ASN A 352 14.10 5.99 -6.64
N GLY A 353 13.19 6.84 -7.05
CA GLY A 353 13.35 7.90 -8.03
C GLY A 353 12.14 8.82 -8.06
N MET A 354 12.19 9.91 -8.79
CA MET A 354 11.15 10.91 -8.88
C MET A 354 10.04 10.45 -9.83
N HIS A 355 8.84 10.18 -9.30
CA HIS A 355 7.72 9.75 -10.15
C HIS A 355 7.24 10.86 -11.11
N ASP A 356 7.44 12.12 -10.75
CA ASP A 356 7.10 13.27 -11.58
C ASP A 356 7.90 13.35 -12.88
N SER A 357 9.12 12.81 -12.88
CA SER A 357 10.02 12.72 -14.04
C SER A 357 9.79 11.47 -14.91
N LEU A 358 8.78 10.65 -14.60
CA LEU A 358 8.37 9.55 -15.46
C LEU A 358 7.73 10.08 -16.75
N SER A 359 7.85 9.31 -17.83
CA SER A 359 7.08 9.60 -19.04
C SER A 359 5.58 9.62 -18.74
N PRO A 360 4.76 10.41 -19.44
CA PRO A 360 3.32 10.53 -19.12
C PRO A 360 2.60 9.18 -19.11
N LEU A 361 2.94 8.26 -20.00
CA LEU A 361 2.36 6.91 -20.02
C LEU A 361 2.83 6.05 -18.84
N SER A 362 4.08 6.17 -18.43
CA SER A 362 4.59 5.46 -17.25
C SER A 362 3.95 6.00 -15.97
N GLY A 363 3.84 7.33 -15.84
CA GLY A 363 3.09 7.99 -14.76
C GLY A 363 1.60 7.61 -14.75
N MET A 364 1.00 7.45 -15.93
CA MET A 364 -0.38 6.96 -16.08
C MET A 364 -0.53 5.53 -15.55
N VAL A 365 0.43 4.63 -15.82
CA VAL A 365 0.40 3.26 -15.26
C VAL A 365 0.40 3.30 -13.74
N ALA A 366 1.24 4.13 -13.13
CA ALA A 366 1.28 4.31 -11.68
C ALA A 366 -0.07 4.81 -11.13
N MET A 367 -0.70 5.82 -11.79
CA MET A 367 -2.05 6.29 -11.43
C MET A 367 -3.11 5.21 -11.58
N VAL A 368 -3.11 4.47 -12.70
CA VAL A 368 -4.09 3.40 -12.95
C VAL A 368 -3.99 2.31 -11.90
N ASN A 369 -2.80 1.88 -11.51
CA ASN A 369 -2.62 0.90 -10.44
C ASN A 369 -3.33 1.33 -9.15
N MET A 370 -3.16 2.59 -8.73
CA MET A 370 -3.82 3.15 -7.56
C MET A 370 -5.33 3.33 -7.76
N MET A 371 -5.77 3.81 -8.92
CA MET A 371 -7.17 4.01 -9.28
C MET A 371 -7.99 2.71 -9.32
N LEU A 372 -7.36 1.58 -9.65
CA LEU A 372 -7.98 0.25 -9.55
C LEU A 372 -8.20 -0.19 -8.08
N GLY A 373 -7.83 0.63 -7.10
CA GLY A 373 -7.92 0.29 -5.68
C GLY A 373 -6.76 -0.59 -5.20
N GLU A 374 -5.63 -0.52 -5.91
CA GLU A 374 -4.39 -1.25 -5.60
C GLU A 374 -4.60 -2.76 -5.40
N VAL A 375 -5.49 -3.34 -6.21
CA VAL A 375 -5.81 -4.76 -6.15
C VAL A 375 -4.76 -5.66 -6.84
N ILE A 376 -3.77 -5.05 -7.46
CA ILE A 376 -2.64 -5.75 -8.09
C ILE A 376 -1.61 -6.01 -7.00
N PHE A 377 -1.75 -7.11 -6.26
CA PHE A 377 -1.14 -7.41 -4.97
C PHE A 377 -1.69 -6.55 -3.82
N GLY A 378 -1.61 -5.23 -3.91
CA GLY A 378 -2.10 -4.27 -2.95
C GLY A 378 -1.37 -4.28 -1.61
N GLY A 379 -1.82 -3.47 -0.68
CA GLY A 379 -1.27 -3.40 0.68
C GLY A 379 -1.50 -4.67 1.50
N VAL A 380 -0.73 -4.82 2.58
CA VAL A 380 -0.86 -5.97 3.50
C VAL A 380 -2.31 -6.09 4.00
N GLY A 381 -2.98 -7.12 3.54
CA GLY A 381 -4.41 -7.36 3.76
C GLY A 381 -5.32 -6.55 2.84
N ALA A 382 -5.07 -5.25 2.67
CA ALA A 382 -5.93 -4.34 1.93
C ALA A 382 -6.11 -4.75 0.47
N GLY A 383 -5.04 -5.07 -0.22
CA GLY A 383 -5.09 -5.48 -1.62
C GLY A 383 -5.92 -6.73 -1.84
N LEU A 384 -5.75 -7.74 -0.98
CA LEU A 384 -6.49 -8.98 -1.17
C LEU A 384 -7.98 -8.84 -0.80
N TYR A 385 -8.33 -8.09 0.25
CA TYR A 385 -9.77 -7.88 0.48
C TYR A 385 -10.40 -7.04 -0.64
N GLY A 386 -9.69 -6.09 -1.24
CA GLY A 386 -10.10 -5.38 -2.44
C GLY A 386 -10.28 -6.30 -3.64
N MET A 387 -9.30 -7.16 -3.92
CA MET A 387 -9.39 -8.17 -4.98
C MET A 387 -10.58 -9.12 -4.76
N LEU A 388 -10.86 -9.52 -3.53
CA LEU A 388 -12.02 -10.37 -3.23
C LEU A 388 -13.36 -9.66 -3.48
N LEU A 389 -13.44 -8.33 -3.33
CA LEU A 389 -14.63 -7.59 -3.76
C LEU A 389 -14.79 -7.62 -5.28
N PHE A 390 -13.71 -7.52 -6.05
CA PHE A 390 -13.78 -7.70 -7.50
C PHE A 390 -14.11 -9.13 -7.91
N VAL A 391 -13.62 -10.13 -7.18
CA VAL A 391 -14.03 -11.54 -7.37
C VAL A 391 -15.55 -11.68 -7.20
N LEU A 392 -16.10 -11.13 -6.11
CA LEU A 392 -17.54 -11.17 -5.87
C LEU A 392 -18.33 -10.38 -6.92
N THR A 393 -17.80 -9.26 -7.37
CA THR A 393 -18.40 -8.45 -8.44
C THR A 393 -18.40 -9.19 -9.78
N ALA A 394 -17.29 -9.82 -10.16
CA ALA A 394 -17.19 -10.61 -11.39
C ALA A 394 -18.18 -11.80 -11.37
N VAL A 395 -18.26 -12.50 -10.24
CA VAL A 395 -19.22 -13.60 -10.06
C VAL A 395 -20.67 -13.08 -10.11
N PHE A 396 -20.95 -11.92 -9.54
CA PHE A 396 -22.27 -11.30 -9.58
C PHE A 396 -22.67 -10.96 -11.01
N LEU A 397 -21.77 -10.30 -11.79
CA LEU A 397 -22.02 -9.95 -13.19
C LEU A 397 -22.21 -11.19 -14.05
N ALA A 398 -21.34 -12.20 -13.92
CA ALA A 398 -21.45 -13.45 -14.65
C ALA A 398 -22.77 -14.17 -14.35
N GLY A 399 -23.18 -14.22 -13.08
CA GLY A 399 -24.45 -14.83 -12.68
C GLY A 399 -25.66 -14.16 -13.32
N LEU A 400 -25.69 -12.82 -13.32
CA LEU A 400 -26.76 -12.06 -13.97
C LEU A 400 -26.80 -12.28 -15.49
N MET A 401 -25.65 -12.29 -16.16
CA MET A 401 -25.58 -12.49 -17.61
C MET A 401 -26.08 -13.87 -18.05
N ILE A 402 -25.89 -14.90 -17.20
CA ILE A 402 -26.31 -16.28 -17.48
C ILE A 402 -27.75 -16.52 -16.99
N GLY A 403 -28.37 -15.54 -16.29
CA GLY A 403 -29.72 -15.69 -15.72
C GLY A 403 -29.79 -16.61 -14.49
N ARG A 404 -28.66 -16.74 -13.75
CA ARG A 404 -28.55 -17.59 -12.55
C ARG A 404 -28.35 -16.76 -11.30
N THR A 405 -28.69 -17.30 -10.15
CA THR A 405 -28.40 -16.67 -8.86
C THR A 405 -26.88 -16.60 -8.64
N PRO A 406 -26.28 -15.42 -8.52
CA PRO A 406 -24.86 -15.30 -8.27
C PRO A 406 -24.47 -15.95 -6.93
N GLU A 407 -23.44 -16.79 -6.96
CA GLU A 407 -22.93 -17.45 -5.75
C GLU A 407 -21.40 -17.58 -5.78
N TYR A 408 -20.77 -17.40 -4.64
CA TYR A 408 -19.35 -17.62 -4.47
C TYR A 408 -19.09 -18.64 -3.38
N LEU A 409 -18.39 -19.72 -3.71
CA LEU A 409 -18.09 -20.84 -2.80
C LEU A 409 -19.36 -21.37 -2.07
N GLY A 410 -20.46 -21.51 -2.81
CA GLY A 410 -21.76 -21.96 -2.29
C GLY A 410 -22.56 -20.91 -1.51
N LYS A 411 -22.07 -19.67 -1.40
CA LYS A 411 -22.80 -18.57 -0.74
C LYS A 411 -23.45 -17.65 -1.76
N LYS A 412 -24.76 -17.55 -1.70
CA LYS A 412 -25.55 -16.70 -2.60
C LYS A 412 -25.32 -15.22 -2.29
N LEU A 413 -25.06 -14.43 -3.34
CA LEU A 413 -24.95 -12.97 -3.25
C LEU A 413 -26.34 -12.35 -3.44
N GLN A 414 -26.88 -11.77 -2.39
CA GLN A 414 -28.20 -11.15 -2.35
C GLN A 414 -28.09 -9.62 -2.31
N ALA A 415 -29.19 -8.91 -2.35
CA ALA A 415 -29.24 -7.46 -2.39
C ALA A 415 -28.40 -6.77 -1.30
N ARG A 416 -28.30 -7.35 -0.10
CA ARG A 416 -27.52 -6.78 1.00
C ARG A 416 -26.01 -6.83 0.72
N GLU A 417 -25.50 -7.96 0.27
CA GLU A 417 -24.09 -8.12 -0.09
C GLU A 417 -23.73 -7.26 -1.29
N VAL A 418 -24.60 -7.21 -2.30
CA VAL A 418 -24.39 -6.39 -3.50
C VAL A 418 -24.35 -4.89 -3.16
N ARG A 419 -25.22 -4.40 -2.27
CA ARG A 419 -25.15 -3.00 -1.80
C ARG A 419 -23.80 -2.69 -1.14
N LEU A 420 -23.29 -3.59 -0.29
CA LEU A 420 -21.98 -3.41 0.36
C LEU A 420 -20.84 -3.43 -0.66
N LEU A 421 -20.91 -4.30 -1.68
CA LEU A 421 -19.96 -4.31 -2.79
C LEU A 421 -19.95 -2.98 -3.55
N VAL A 422 -21.12 -2.49 -3.94
CA VAL A 422 -21.25 -1.22 -4.70
C VAL A 422 -20.72 -0.04 -3.87
N VAL A 423 -21.09 0.03 -2.57
CA VAL A 423 -20.56 1.07 -1.67
C VAL A 423 -19.03 1.00 -1.62
N SER A 424 -18.45 -0.20 -1.45
CA SER A 424 -16.99 -0.37 -1.41
C SER A 424 -16.30 0.12 -2.69
N LEU A 425 -16.86 -0.22 -3.86
CA LEU A 425 -16.29 0.18 -5.14
C LEU A 425 -16.38 1.70 -5.40
N LEU A 426 -17.38 2.36 -4.83
CA LEU A 426 -17.57 3.82 -4.97
C LEU A 426 -16.70 4.65 -4.03
N VAL A 427 -16.16 4.06 -2.94
CA VAL A 427 -15.35 4.80 -1.96
C VAL A 427 -14.11 5.41 -2.61
N MET A 428 -13.35 4.61 -3.38
CA MET A 428 -12.09 5.06 -3.97
C MET A 428 -12.29 6.24 -4.94
N PRO A 429 -13.18 6.19 -5.94
CA PRO A 429 -13.39 7.32 -6.82
C PRO A 429 -13.92 8.57 -6.10
N LEU A 430 -14.81 8.42 -5.14
CA LEU A 430 -15.31 9.54 -4.36
C LEU A 430 -14.21 10.20 -3.52
N ALA A 431 -13.41 9.38 -2.82
CA ALA A 431 -12.31 9.85 -1.98
C ALA A 431 -11.18 10.52 -2.80
N ALA A 432 -10.97 10.11 -4.05
CA ALA A 432 -9.95 10.66 -4.93
C ALA A 432 -10.45 11.89 -5.71
N LEU A 433 -11.54 11.72 -6.46
CA LEU A 433 -11.96 12.73 -7.46
C LEU A 433 -12.65 13.95 -6.84
N VAL A 434 -13.40 13.78 -5.74
CA VAL A 434 -14.10 14.92 -5.12
C VAL A 434 -13.11 15.89 -4.47
N PRO A 435 -12.16 15.45 -3.60
CA PRO A 435 -11.16 16.39 -3.07
C PRO A 435 -10.22 16.94 -4.15
N ALA A 436 -9.86 16.17 -5.17
CA ALA A 436 -9.06 16.66 -6.30
C ALA A 436 -9.79 17.78 -7.08
N ALA A 437 -11.07 17.61 -7.35
CA ALA A 437 -11.90 18.63 -8.02
C ALA A 437 -12.04 19.89 -7.16
N VAL A 438 -12.26 19.74 -5.84
CA VAL A 438 -12.28 20.88 -4.92
C VAL A 438 -10.94 21.60 -4.94
N ALA A 439 -9.85 20.87 -4.84
CA ALA A 439 -8.50 21.43 -4.86
C ALA A 439 -8.20 22.18 -6.18
N ALA A 440 -8.59 21.62 -7.32
CA ALA A 440 -8.39 22.25 -8.63
C ALA A 440 -9.09 23.61 -8.77
N LEU A 441 -10.17 23.85 -8.02
CA LEU A 441 -10.92 25.11 -8.02
C LEU A 441 -10.35 26.15 -7.04
N LEU A 442 -9.40 25.79 -6.18
CA LEU A 442 -8.82 26.70 -5.20
C LEU A 442 -7.81 27.66 -5.86
N PRO A 443 -7.88 28.97 -5.60
CA PRO A 443 -6.99 29.96 -6.24
C PRO A 443 -5.49 29.72 -5.94
N GLY A 444 -5.17 29.10 -4.80
CA GLY A 444 -3.79 28.82 -4.39
C GLY A 444 -3.18 27.55 -5.00
N THR A 445 -3.99 26.68 -5.59
CA THR A 445 -3.49 25.39 -6.11
C THR A 445 -2.49 25.55 -7.26
N PRO A 446 -2.67 26.46 -8.25
CA PRO A 446 -1.66 26.62 -9.30
C PRO A 446 -0.27 26.99 -8.79
N ALA A 447 -0.17 27.71 -7.67
CA ALA A 447 1.11 28.06 -7.05
C ALA A 447 1.75 26.87 -6.29
N ALA A 448 0.97 25.82 -6.01
CA ALA A 448 1.46 24.59 -5.39
C ALA A 448 1.91 23.53 -6.41
N LEU A 449 1.78 23.78 -7.71
CA LEU A 449 2.18 22.88 -8.79
C LEU A 449 3.45 23.42 -9.46
N ALA A 450 4.41 22.53 -9.73
CA ALA A 450 5.65 22.90 -10.39
C ALA A 450 5.46 23.08 -11.90
N ASN A 451 4.53 22.36 -12.52
CA ASN A 451 4.31 22.38 -13.95
C ASN A 451 2.93 22.93 -14.31
N PRO A 452 2.80 23.67 -15.43
CA PRO A 452 1.52 24.13 -15.94
C PRO A 452 0.80 23.05 -16.77
N GLY A 453 -0.50 23.28 -17.06
CA GLY A 453 -1.26 22.50 -18.02
C GLY A 453 -1.56 21.06 -17.59
N ALA A 454 -1.49 20.12 -18.53
CA ALA A 454 -1.87 18.72 -18.31
C ALA A 454 -0.95 18.00 -17.34
N HIS A 455 0.35 18.33 -17.33
CA HIS A 455 1.29 17.75 -16.37
C HIS A 455 1.00 18.21 -14.94
N GLY A 456 0.80 19.53 -14.71
CA GLY A 456 0.42 20.05 -13.40
C GLY A 456 -0.93 19.49 -12.91
N PHE A 457 -1.89 19.29 -13.81
CA PHE A 457 -3.11 18.58 -13.43
C PHE A 457 -2.82 17.11 -13.02
N SER A 458 -1.88 16.45 -13.69
CA SER A 458 -1.43 15.11 -13.31
C SER A 458 -0.74 15.09 -11.93
N GLU A 459 0.05 16.10 -11.57
CA GLU A 459 0.65 16.25 -10.23
C GLU A 459 -0.44 16.29 -9.15
N LEU A 460 -1.46 17.14 -9.35
CA LEU A 460 -2.58 17.27 -8.44
C LEU A 460 -3.38 15.97 -8.33
N LEU A 461 -3.79 15.41 -9.47
CA LEU A 461 -4.59 14.20 -9.55
C LEU A 461 -3.86 13.03 -8.90
N TYR A 462 -2.56 12.86 -9.18
CA TYR A 462 -1.73 11.83 -8.58
C TYR A 462 -1.75 11.90 -7.06
N GLY A 463 -1.54 13.10 -6.49
CA GLY A 463 -1.53 13.31 -5.05
C GLY A 463 -2.83 12.87 -4.37
N TYR A 464 -3.97 13.28 -4.90
CA TYR A 464 -5.28 12.90 -4.33
C TYR A 464 -5.65 11.43 -4.58
N VAL A 465 -5.29 10.87 -5.72
CA VAL A 465 -5.45 9.44 -5.99
C VAL A 465 -4.61 8.61 -5.04
N SER A 466 -3.34 8.98 -4.85
CA SER A 466 -2.42 8.31 -3.92
C SER A 466 -2.93 8.38 -2.48
N ALA A 467 -3.43 9.54 -2.03
CA ALA A 467 -4.03 9.70 -0.71
C ALA A 467 -5.27 8.80 -0.54
N ALA A 468 -6.20 8.82 -1.50
CA ALA A 468 -7.43 8.04 -1.44
C ALA A 468 -7.20 6.52 -1.50
N ALA A 469 -6.22 6.08 -2.30
CA ALA A 469 -5.79 4.69 -2.40
C ALA A 469 -4.96 4.22 -1.19
N ASN A 470 -4.58 5.14 -0.30
CA ASN A 470 -3.65 4.88 0.82
C ASN A 470 -2.27 4.38 0.37
N ASN A 471 -1.76 4.93 -0.75
CA ASN A 471 -0.45 4.60 -1.30
C ASN A 471 0.67 5.43 -0.67
N GLY A 472 0.61 6.75 -0.77
CA GLY A 472 1.59 7.68 -0.19
C GLY A 472 2.64 8.23 -1.15
N SER A 473 2.85 7.64 -2.34
CA SER A 473 3.74 8.23 -3.34
C SER A 473 3.16 9.51 -3.93
N ALA A 474 4.03 10.41 -4.39
CA ALA A 474 3.65 11.68 -4.98
C ALA A 474 4.42 11.95 -6.27
N PHE A 475 3.84 12.78 -7.14
CA PHE A 475 4.64 13.57 -8.07
C PHE A 475 5.26 14.72 -7.28
N GLY A 476 6.58 14.86 -7.36
CA GLY A 476 7.34 15.81 -6.52
C GLY A 476 7.09 17.27 -6.84
N GLY A 477 6.47 17.58 -7.99
CA GLY A 477 6.02 18.91 -8.36
C GLY A 477 4.85 19.45 -7.52
N PHE A 478 4.12 18.58 -6.82
CA PHE A 478 3.02 18.98 -5.95
C PHE A 478 3.49 19.37 -4.55
N SER A 479 3.58 20.66 -4.27
CA SER A 479 3.90 21.26 -2.95
C SER A 479 2.67 21.20 -2.02
N ALA A 480 2.41 20.03 -1.46
CA ALA A 480 1.18 19.74 -0.71
C ALA A 480 1.12 20.32 0.71
N ASN A 481 2.23 20.85 1.26
CA ASN A 481 2.27 21.37 2.63
C ASN A 481 1.62 22.77 2.75
N THR A 482 0.33 22.80 2.58
CA THR A 482 -0.51 23.96 2.88
C THR A 482 -1.66 23.53 3.78
N ASN A 483 -2.22 24.44 4.58
CA ASN A 483 -3.30 24.09 5.52
C ASN A 483 -4.47 23.39 4.82
N VAL A 484 -4.85 23.88 3.64
CA VAL A 484 -6.00 23.34 2.89
C VAL A 484 -5.67 21.96 2.32
N HIS A 485 -4.53 21.80 1.65
CA HIS A 485 -4.15 20.51 1.07
C HIS A 485 -3.87 19.47 2.15
N ASN A 486 -3.24 19.84 3.27
CA ASN A 486 -3.06 18.94 4.42
C ASN A 486 -4.39 18.36 4.91
N LEU A 487 -5.44 19.19 5.04
CA LEU A 487 -6.75 18.72 5.51
C LEU A 487 -7.52 17.94 4.44
N LEU A 488 -7.50 18.35 3.18
CA LEU A 488 -8.16 17.64 2.09
C LEU A 488 -7.54 16.26 1.84
N LEU A 489 -6.20 16.16 1.85
CA LEU A 489 -5.49 14.89 1.72
C LEU A 489 -5.75 13.98 2.93
N ALA A 490 -5.78 14.52 4.16
CA ALA A 490 -6.15 13.75 5.35
C ALA A 490 -7.58 13.19 5.24
N ALA A 491 -8.54 13.99 4.78
CA ALA A 491 -9.90 13.54 4.54
C ALA A 491 -9.97 12.44 3.47
N ALA A 492 -9.21 12.57 2.37
CA ALA A 492 -9.11 11.56 1.33
C ALA A 492 -8.55 10.23 1.87
N MET A 493 -7.46 10.29 2.66
CA MET A 493 -6.82 9.12 3.28
C MET A 493 -7.76 8.39 4.26
N LEU A 494 -8.41 9.13 5.15
CA LEU A 494 -9.35 8.57 6.12
C LEU A 494 -10.58 7.96 5.44
N THR A 495 -11.12 8.64 4.42
CA THR A 495 -12.25 8.13 3.64
C THR A 495 -11.85 6.88 2.86
N GLY A 496 -10.72 6.89 2.17
CA GLY A 496 -10.20 5.75 1.43
C GLY A 496 -10.03 4.52 2.31
N ARG A 497 -9.45 4.66 3.50
CA ARG A 497 -9.21 3.54 4.41
C ARG A 497 -10.48 3.04 5.08
N PHE A 498 -11.15 3.91 5.85
CA PHE A 498 -12.27 3.48 6.70
C PHE A 498 -13.58 3.35 5.92
N GLY A 499 -13.79 4.16 4.89
CA GLY A 499 -14.91 3.99 3.97
C GLY A 499 -14.91 2.62 3.28
N TYR A 500 -13.71 2.03 3.11
CA TYR A 500 -13.54 0.69 2.56
C TYR A 500 -13.64 -0.41 3.62
N ILE A 501 -12.98 -0.27 4.77
CA ILE A 501 -12.97 -1.25 5.87
C ILE A 501 -14.38 -1.51 6.42
N VAL A 502 -15.20 -0.47 6.57
CA VAL A 502 -16.56 -0.58 7.13
C VAL A 502 -17.44 -1.57 6.34
N PRO A 503 -17.64 -1.39 5.02
CA PRO A 503 -18.45 -2.34 4.25
C PRO A 503 -17.79 -3.71 4.11
N VAL A 504 -16.46 -3.81 4.11
CA VAL A 504 -15.74 -5.11 4.07
C VAL A 504 -16.02 -5.94 5.31
N ILE A 505 -15.95 -5.36 6.52
CA ILE A 505 -16.24 -6.09 7.78
C ILE A 505 -17.74 -6.43 7.86
N ALA A 506 -18.62 -5.52 7.42
CA ALA A 506 -20.06 -5.80 7.36
C ALA A 506 -20.37 -6.96 6.39
N LEU A 507 -19.70 -6.99 5.23
CA LEU A 507 -19.78 -8.07 4.25
C LEU A 507 -19.29 -9.40 4.84
N ALA A 508 -18.17 -9.38 5.57
CA ALA A 508 -17.67 -10.56 6.27
C ALA A 508 -18.72 -11.14 7.23
N GLY A 509 -19.40 -10.28 8.00
CA GLY A 509 -20.51 -10.68 8.88
C GLY A 509 -21.71 -11.27 8.13
N CYS A 510 -22.10 -10.64 7.02
CA CYS A 510 -23.20 -11.15 6.18
C CYS A 510 -22.87 -12.53 5.59
N LEU A 511 -21.66 -12.70 5.08
CA LEU A 511 -21.22 -13.97 4.50
C LEU A 511 -21.05 -15.07 5.55
N ALA A 512 -20.55 -14.75 6.76
CA ALA A 512 -20.40 -15.71 7.85
C ALA A 512 -21.74 -16.32 8.27
N ALA A 513 -22.79 -15.52 8.30
CA ALA A 513 -24.14 -15.95 8.72
C ALA A 513 -24.83 -16.89 7.71
N LYS A 514 -24.35 -16.95 6.46
CA LYS A 514 -24.99 -17.75 5.42
C LYS A 514 -24.73 -19.24 5.57
N LYS A 515 -25.79 -20.03 5.26
CA LYS A 515 -25.65 -21.46 5.03
C LYS A 515 -25.21 -21.67 3.58
N PRO A 516 -24.11 -22.38 3.32
CA PRO A 516 -23.72 -22.68 1.95
C PRO A 516 -24.74 -23.63 1.33
N ALA A 517 -25.14 -23.33 0.10
CA ALA A 517 -25.86 -24.28 -0.75
C ALA A 517 -24.86 -25.33 -1.28
N PRO A 518 -25.28 -26.57 -1.56
CA PRO A 518 -24.47 -27.51 -2.30
C PRO A 518 -24.04 -26.88 -3.63
N VAL A 519 -22.76 -26.94 -3.95
CA VAL A 519 -22.26 -26.47 -5.24
C VAL A 519 -22.85 -27.41 -6.29
N GLY A 520 -23.82 -26.93 -7.06
CA GLY A 520 -24.48 -27.68 -8.12
C GLY A 520 -23.58 -27.81 -9.35
N ILE A 521 -23.90 -28.75 -10.24
CA ILE A 521 -23.22 -28.94 -11.55
C ILE A 521 -23.30 -27.63 -12.36
N ASP A 522 -24.26 -26.79 -12.05
CA ASP A 522 -24.55 -25.53 -12.72
C ASP A 522 -23.87 -24.29 -12.10
N SER A 523 -23.08 -24.43 -11.05
CA SER A 523 -22.36 -23.28 -10.44
C SER A 523 -21.28 -22.77 -11.37
N PHE A 524 -21.16 -21.43 -11.52
CA PHE A 524 -20.11 -20.82 -12.33
C PHE A 524 -18.73 -21.14 -11.72
N PRO A 525 -17.79 -21.71 -12.48
CA PRO A 525 -16.46 -22.05 -11.95
C PRO A 525 -15.67 -20.78 -11.65
N THR A 526 -15.26 -20.60 -10.39
CA THR A 526 -14.50 -19.44 -9.90
C THR A 526 -12.99 -19.70 -9.93
N HIS A 527 -12.53 -20.53 -10.82
CA HIS A 527 -11.11 -20.85 -11.06
C HIS A 527 -10.90 -21.24 -12.53
N GLY A 528 -9.63 -21.27 -12.96
CA GLY A 528 -9.27 -21.58 -14.33
C GLY A 528 -9.22 -20.36 -15.26
N PRO A 529 -8.80 -20.55 -16.52
CA PRO A 529 -8.50 -19.44 -17.43
C PRO A 529 -9.68 -18.52 -17.70
N LEU A 530 -10.89 -19.09 -17.89
CA LEU A 530 -12.10 -18.29 -18.12
C LEU A 530 -12.38 -17.31 -16.99
N PHE A 531 -12.26 -17.78 -15.73
CA PHE A 531 -12.48 -16.93 -14.58
C PHE A 531 -11.39 -15.85 -14.44
N VAL A 532 -10.12 -16.21 -14.69
CA VAL A 532 -9.00 -15.24 -14.69
C VAL A 532 -9.24 -14.14 -15.72
N THR A 533 -9.65 -14.50 -16.94
CA THR A 533 -9.97 -13.52 -17.99
C THR A 533 -11.15 -12.63 -17.59
N LEU A 534 -12.23 -13.21 -17.08
CA LEU A 534 -13.40 -12.46 -16.65
C LEU A 534 -13.05 -11.49 -15.51
N LEU A 535 -12.29 -11.93 -14.51
CA LEU A 535 -11.87 -11.10 -13.39
C LEU A 535 -10.97 -9.96 -13.84
N THR A 536 -9.98 -10.24 -14.71
CA THR A 536 -9.09 -9.23 -15.29
C THR A 536 -9.89 -8.17 -16.05
N LEU A 537 -10.79 -8.60 -16.94
CA LEU A 537 -11.62 -7.67 -17.71
C LEU A 537 -12.59 -6.89 -16.84
N THR A 538 -13.16 -7.49 -15.79
CA THR A 538 -14.03 -6.78 -14.83
C THR A 538 -13.28 -5.66 -14.12
N ILE A 539 -12.05 -5.93 -13.66
CA ILE A 539 -11.20 -4.91 -12.99
C ILE A 539 -10.90 -3.76 -13.95
N LEU A 540 -10.44 -4.07 -15.17
CA LEU A 540 -10.10 -3.05 -16.18
C LEU A 540 -11.33 -2.24 -16.63
N LEU A 541 -12.48 -2.89 -16.80
CA LEU A 541 -13.72 -2.24 -17.20
C LEU A 541 -14.21 -1.25 -16.14
N VAL A 542 -14.28 -1.70 -14.89
CA VAL A 542 -14.74 -0.85 -13.76
C VAL A 542 -13.79 0.33 -13.57
N GLY A 543 -12.47 0.09 -13.58
CA GLY A 543 -11.47 1.16 -13.47
C GLY A 543 -11.52 2.13 -14.65
N GLY A 544 -11.59 1.60 -15.88
CA GLY A 544 -11.67 2.42 -17.09
C GLY A 544 -12.91 3.31 -17.12
N LEU A 545 -14.10 2.74 -16.88
CA LEU A 545 -15.35 3.52 -16.85
C LEU A 545 -15.33 4.61 -15.77
N THR A 546 -14.64 4.38 -14.67
CA THR A 546 -14.63 5.31 -13.54
C THR A 546 -13.63 6.46 -13.74
N PHE A 547 -12.41 6.17 -14.22
CA PHE A 547 -11.30 7.12 -14.17
C PHE A 547 -10.82 7.64 -15.53
N LEU A 548 -11.27 7.04 -16.65
CA LEU A 548 -10.82 7.45 -17.99
C LEU A 548 -10.98 8.97 -18.27
N PRO A 549 -12.06 9.65 -17.84
CA PRO A 549 -12.16 11.11 -18.07
C PRO A 549 -11.06 11.91 -17.38
N ALA A 550 -10.69 11.54 -16.13
CA ALA A 550 -9.62 12.21 -15.39
C ALA A 550 -8.24 11.92 -16.01
N LEU A 551 -8.00 10.67 -16.44
CA LEU A 551 -6.77 10.30 -17.15
C LEU A 551 -6.63 11.00 -18.50
N ALA A 552 -7.74 11.27 -19.19
CA ALA A 552 -7.74 11.99 -20.46
C ALA A 552 -7.31 13.46 -20.31
N LEU A 553 -7.68 14.11 -19.20
CA LEU A 553 -7.32 15.51 -18.91
C LEU A 553 -5.85 15.66 -18.42
N GLY A 554 -5.29 14.63 -17.83
CA GLY A 554 -3.92 14.62 -17.30
C GLY A 554 -2.95 13.88 -18.24
N PRO A 555 -2.55 12.66 -17.87
CA PRO A 555 -1.42 11.97 -18.52
C PRO A 555 -1.64 11.68 -20.01
N ILE A 556 -2.88 11.47 -20.48
CA ILE A 556 -3.14 11.26 -21.92
C ILE A 556 -2.94 12.57 -22.69
N ALA A 557 -3.47 13.69 -22.19
CA ALA A 557 -3.26 14.99 -22.80
C ALA A 557 -1.78 15.40 -22.78
N ASP A 558 -1.06 15.15 -21.67
CA ASP A 558 0.39 15.38 -21.56
C ASP A 558 1.18 14.54 -22.59
N GLN A 559 0.84 13.27 -22.76
CA GLN A 559 1.49 12.39 -23.77
C GLN A 559 1.26 12.91 -25.19
N LEU A 560 0.06 13.38 -25.51
CA LEU A 560 -0.27 13.90 -26.84
C LEU A 560 0.46 15.22 -27.13
N THR A 561 0.58 16.11 -26.13
CA THR A 561 1.30 17.39 -26.30
C THR A 561 2.81 17.21 -26.47
N ARG A 562 3.39 16.13 -25.93
CA ARG A 562 4.82 15.79 -26.16
C ARG A 562 5.08 15.12 -27.50
N ALA A 563 4.05 14.56 -28.13
CA ALA A 563 4.18 13.86 -29.42
C ALA A 563 4.17 14.83 -30.62
N PHE A 564 3.81 16.09 -30.41
CA PHE A 564 3.80 17.17 -31.39
C PHE A 564 4.78 18.29 -30.97
#